data_5f6fd3f97773d35d1e8363765e94052b
#
_entry.id   5f6fd3f97773d35d1e8363765e94052b
#
_cell.length_a   1.000
_cell.length_b   1.000
_cell.length_c   1.000
_cell.angle_alpha   90.00
_cell.angle_beta   90.00
_cell.angle_gamma   90.00
#
_symmetry.space_group_name_H-M   'P 1'
#
loop_
_entity.id
_entity.type
_entity.pdbx_description
1 polymer ?
#
loop_
_entity_poly.entity_id
_entity_poly.type
_entity_poly.pdbx_seq_one_letter_code
_entity_poly.pdbx_strand_id
1 'polypeptide(L)'
;KKAPTLRFIAEDNPNIRGHGIRRYWLMDVKTLYNTMKQNTTNGVENCFYELMPSSKCTHSDMTACSTMLQHFGTRAYLDIEFKDPCDWVEYKTAEMDPSMIGLEIAKQFHQYIEDYMDCKCELIILKSHRAHKKSWHVIAKMFRNGVEYLFRDSLAVLTLIEAWFADGKVASFDYMESDRRKNAIDNSVYFRHKLFR
;
A
#
# COMPACT_ATOMS: atom_id res chain seq x y z
N LYS A 1 -21.50 1.21 -23.88
CA LYS A 1 -20.10 1.10 -23.38
C LYS A 1 -20.03 1.95 -22.11
N LYS A 2 -19.63 1.38 -20.96
CA LYS A 2 -19.34 2.16 -19.75
C LYS A 2 -18.15 3.09 -20.06
N ALA A 3 -18.25 4.36 -19.65
CA ALA A 3 -17.13 5.28 -19.75
C ALA A 3 -15.93 4.71 -18.98
N PRO A 4 -14.69 4.85 -19.49
CA PRO A 4 -13.51 4.39 -18.79
C PRO A 4 -13.39 5.11 -17.45
N THR A 5 -13.11 4.35 -16.40
CA THR A 5 -12.89 4.91 -15.08
C THR A 5 -11.50 5.54 -15.03
N LEU A 6 -11.46 6.87 -15.03
CA LEU A 6 -10.20 7.61 -14.94
C LEU A 6 -9.64 7.56 -13.52
N ARG A 7 -8.32 7.42 -13.40
CA ARG A 7 -7.56 7.43 -12.16
C ARG A 7 -6.60 8.62 -12.15
N PHE A 8 -6.42 9.20 -10.99
CA PHE A 8 -5.45 10.28 -10.82
C PHE A 8 -4.12 9.65 -10.42
N ILE A 9 -3.14 9.72 -11.30
CA ILE A 9 -1.86 9.04 -11.17
C ILE A 9 -0.74 10.09 -11.05
N ALA A 10 0.13 9.89 -10.07
CA ALA A 10 1.40 10.60 -9.99
C ALA A 10 2.52 9.71 -10.50
N GLU A 11 3.43 10.27 -11.28
CA GLU A 11 4.64 9.64 -11.78
C GLU A 11 5.86 10.41 -11.25
N ASP A 12 6.83 9.73 -10.65
CA ASP A 12 8.10 10.36 -10.33
C ASP A 12 8.83 10.72 -11.64
N ASN A 13 9.34 11.94 -11.73
CA ASN A 13 10.02 12.40 -12.92
C ASN A 13 11.45 11.79 -12.99
N PRO A 14 11.73 10.84 -13.90
CA PRO A 14 13.01 10.15 -13.96
C PRO A 14 14.18 11.09 -14.35
N ASN A 15 13.88 12.25 -14.95
CA ASN A 15 14.90 13.18 -15.43
C ASN A 15 15.34 14.19 -14.36
N ILE A 16 14.75 14.17 -13.19
CA ILE A 16 15.08 15.13 -12.12
C ILE A 16 15.53 14.32 -10.89
N ARG A 17 16.83 14.29 -10.66
CA ARG A 17 17.43 13.76 -9.43
C ARG A 17 17.08 14.70 -8.29
N GLY A 18 16.15 14.32 -7.44
CA GLY A 18 15.75 15.08 -6.27
C GLY A 18 14.36 14.66 -5.80
N HIS A 19 14.15 14.68 -4.50
CA HIS A 19 12.89 14.25 -3.92
C HIS A 19 11.74 15.18 -4.32
N GLY A 20 10.70 14.62 -4.89
CA GLY A 20 9.37 15.21 -4.84
C GLY A 20 8.85 15.91 -6.08
N ILE A 21 9.57 15.91 -7.22
CA ILE A 21 9.00 16.44 -8.46
C ILE A 21 8.26 15.32 -9.19
N ARG A 22 6.95 15.46 -9.26
CA ARG A 22 6.04 14.51 -9.88
C ARG A 22 5.31 15.12 -11.06
N ARG A 23 5.04 14.27 -12.04
CA ARG A 23 4.05 14.56 -13.08
C ARG A 23 2.72 13.98 -12.64
N TYR A 24 1.65 14.62 -13.02
CA TYR A 24 0.29 14.21 -12.66
C TYR A 24 -0.49 13.92 -13.92
N TRP A 25 -1.20 12.79 -13.91
CA TRP A 25 -1.96 12.30 -15.03
C TRP A 25 -3.37 11.92 -14.61
N LEU A 26 -4.32 12.16 -15.49
CA LEU A 26 -5.65 11.58 -15.37
C LEU A 26 -5.78 10.54 -16.47
N MET A 27 -5.73 9.25 -16.13
CA MET A 27 -5.74 8.18 -17.11
C MET A 27 -6.53 6.96 -16.61
N ASP A 28 -7.04 6.17 -17.55
CA ASP A 28 -7.63 4.88 -17.21
C ASP A 28 -6.55 3.80 -17.00
N VAL A 29 -6.96 2.70 -16.36
CA VAL A 29 -6.05 1.59 -16.01
C VAL A 29 -5.39 0.97 -17.24
N LYS A 30 -6.09 0.91 -18.39
CA LYS A 30 -5.53 0.35 -19.62
C LYS A 30 -4.40 1.23 -20.17
N THR A 31 -4.61 2.54 -20.16
CA THR A 31 -3.59 3.53 -20.56
C THR A 31 -2.39 3.45 -19.64
N LEU A 32 -2.59 3.41 -18.32
CA LEU A 32 -1.51 3.23 -17.35
C LEU A 32 -0.73 1.94 -17.61
N TYR A 33 -1.41 0.81 -17.80
CA TYR A 33 -0.76 -0.47 -18.08
C TYR A 33 0.09 -0.41 -19.36
N ASN A 34 -0.43 0.19 -20.44
CA ASN A 34 0.29 0.31 -21.69
C ASN A 34 1.54 1.21 -21.55
N THR A 35 1.43 2.32 -20.79
CA THR A 35 2.56 3.20 -20.48
C THR A 35 3.64 2.46 -19.69
N MET A 36 3.25 1.72 -18.64
CA MET A 36 4.18 0.92 -17.85
C MET A 36 4.89 -0.14 -18.71
N LYS A 37 4.14 -0.83 -19.57
CA LYS A 37 4.72 -1.82 -20.49
C LYS A 37 5.72 -1.19 -21.45
N GLN A 38 5.38 -0.05 -22.02
CA GLN A 38 6.28 0.68 -22.93
C GLN A 38 7.55 1.16 -22.21
N ASN A 39 7.40 1.71 -21.00
CA ASN A 39 8.53 2.11 -20.16
C ASN A 39 9.47 0.92 -19.90
N THR A 40 8.93 -0.22 -19.49
CA THR A 40 9.71 -1.44 -19.23
C THR A 40 10.45 -1.89 -20.49
N THR A 41 9.79 -1.87 -21.66
CA THR A 41 10.42 -2.21 -22.96
C THR A 41 11.57 -1.27 -23.30
N ASN A 42 11.46 0.00 -22.91
CA ASN A 42 12.47 1.03 -23.15
C ASN A 42 13.53 1.10 -22.03
N GLY A 43 13.52 0.19 -21.05
CA GLY A 43 14.45 0.20 -19.92
C GLY A 43 14.21 1.36 -18.93
N VAL A 44 13.04 1.98 -18.95
CA VAL A 44 12.67 3.07 -18.05
C VAL A 44 12.01 2.49 -16.80
N GLU A 45 12.47 2.88 -15.61
CA GLU A 45 11.83 2.50 -14.36
C GLU A 45 10.41 3.07 -14.27
N ASN A 46 9.48 2.24 -13.78
CA ASN A 46 8.10 2.64 -13.54
C ASN A 46 7.93 3.07 -12.08
N CYS A 47 7.62 4.33 -11.85
CA CYS A 47 7.37 4.91 -10.54
C CYS A 47 6.03 5.65 -10.56
N PHE A 48 4.92 4.89 -10.59
CA PHE A 48 3.57 5.42 -10.60
C PHE A 48 2.88 5.23 -9.26
N TYR A 49 2.09 6.22 -8.85
CA TYR A 49 1.31 6.24 -7.63
C TYR A 49 -0.12 6.65 -7.94
N GLU A 50 -1.10 5.92 -7.43
CA GLU A 50 -2.49 6.40 -7.48
C GLU A 50 -2.71 7.44 -6.39
N LEU A 51 -3.22 8.62 -6.79
CA LEU A 51 -3.57 9.68 -5.86
C LEU A 51 -5.00 9.49 -5.40
N MET A 52 -5.17 9.37 -4.08
CA MET A 52 -6.49 9.41 -3.48
C MET A 52 -6.87 10.85 -3.13
N PRO A 53 -8.09 11.29 -3.42
CA PRO A 53 -8.55 12.63 -3.04
C PRO A 53 -8.43 12.85 -1.53
N SER A 54 -7.88 14.01 -1.16
CA SER A 54 -7.71 14.39 0.23
C SER A 54 -8.95 15.12 0.75
N SER A 55 -9.29 14.92 2.04
CA SER A 55 -10.36 15.68 2.71
C SER A 55 -10.06 17.19 2.87
N LYS A 56 -8.87 17.64 2.46
CA LYS A 56 -8.48 19.05 2.44
C LYS A 56 -8.58 19.70 1.06
N CYS A 57 -9.21 19.04 0.08
CA CYS A 57 -9.53 19.71 -1.18
C CYS A 57 -10.30 20.99 -0.91
N THR A 58 -9.92 22.06 -1.61
CA THR A 58 -10.63 23.36 -1.52
C THR A 58 -12.05 23.23 -2.07
N HIS A 59 -12.93 24.16 -1.77
CA HIS A 59 -14.36 24.04 -2.08
C HIS A 59 -14.67 23.83 -3.57
N SER A 60 -13.87 24.39 -4.48
CA SER A 60 -13.96 24.16 -5.92
C SER A 60 -13.53 22.74 -6.33
N ASP A 61 -12.59 22.16 -5.58
CA ASP A 61 -12.09 20.82 -5.85
C ASP A 61 -12.94 19.75 -5.14
N MET A 62 -13.70 20.13 -4.08
CA MET A 62 -14.53 19.21 -3.30
C MET A 62 -15.64 18.55 -4.14
N THR A 63 -16.21 19.24 -5.11
CA THR A 63 -17.24 18.67 -5.96
C THR A 63 -16.63 17.61 -6.89
N ALA A 64 -15.49 17.90 -7.51
CA ALA A 64 -14.75 16.94 -8.31
C ALA A 64 -14.22 15.79 -7.45
N CYS A 65 -13.64 16.09 -6.28
CA CYS A 65 -13.16 15.08 -5.32
C CYS A 65 -14.30 14.24 -4.74
N SER A 66 -15.45 14.82 -4.38
CA SER A 66 -16.59 14.06 -3.85
C SER A 66 -17.19 13.12 -4.91
N THR A 67 -17.25 13.56 -6.17
CA THR A 67 -17.67 12.72 -7.28
C THR A 67 -16.67 11.59 -7.52
N MET A 68 -15.37 11.85 -7.38
CA MET A 68 -14.33 10.82 -7.43
C MET A 68 -14.41 9.87 -6.23
N LEU A 69 -14.56 10.38 -5.01
CA LEU A 69 -14.67 9.57 -3.79
C LEU A 69 -15.91 8.66 -3.78
N GLN A 70 -17.01 9.07 -4.39
CA GLN A 70 -18.21 8.22 -4.53
C GLN A 70 -17.99 7.02 -5.44
N HIS A 71 -16.90 7.02 -6.24
CA HIS A 71 -16.63 5.98 -7.23
C HIS A 71 -15.41 5.13 -6.92
N PHE A 72 -14.61 5.45 -5.89
CA PHE A 72 -13.32 4.82 -5.64
C PHE A 72 -13.12 4.47 -4.17
N GLY A 73 -13.68 3.33 -3.78
CA GLY A 73 -13.21 2.68 -2.56
C GLY A 73 -11.73 2.28 -2.70
N THR A 74 -11.04 2.15 -1.60
CA THR A 74 -9.67 1.63 -1.54
C THR A 74 -9.65 0.19 -1.03
N ARG A 75 -8.74 -0.63 -1.54
CA ARG A 75 -8.45 -1.95 -0.99
C ARG A 75 -7.69 -1.80 0.33
N ALA A 76 -7.78 -2.78 1.20
CA ALA A 76 -6.84 -2.87 2.31
C ALA A 76 -5.43 -3.14 1.74
N TYR A 77 -4.42 -2.56 2.36
CA TYR A 77 -3.03 -2.72 1.94
C TYR A 77 -2.09 -2.62 3.14
N LEU A 78 -0.89 -3.23 3.00
CA LEU A 78 0.22 -3.05 3.93
C LEU A 78 1.44 -2.57 3.17
N ASP A 79 2.20 -1.68 3.81
CA ASP A 79 3.58 -1.38 3.48
C ASP A 79 4.48 -2.04 4.52
N ILE A 80 5.23 -3.05 4.11
CA ILE A 80 6.11 -3.81 4.99
C ILE A 80 7.53 -3.44 4.61
N GLU A 81 8.28 -2.92 5.58
CA GLU A 81 9.61 -2.40 5.31
C GLU A 81 10.52 -2.53 6.53
N PHE A 82 11.72 -3.05 6.35
CA PHE A 82 12.76 -3.07 7.36
C PHE A 82 14.16 -3.06 6.75
N LYS A 83 15.14 -2.65 7.54
CA LYS A 83 16.56 -2.78 7.17
C LYS A 83 17.01 -4.24 7.32
N ASP A 84 17.97 -4.64 6.52
CA ASP A 84 18.58 -5.97 6.58
C ASP A 84 20.11 -5.81 6.48
N PRO A 85 20.88 -6.17 7.52
CA PRO A 85 20.45 -6.76 8.80
C PRO A 85 19.80 -5.76 9.76
N CYS A 86 18.97 -6.26 10.69
CA CYS A 86 18.44 -5.51 11.83
C CYS A 86 18.29 -6.43 13.06
N ASP A 87 18.19 -5.82 14.24
CA ASP A 87 18.03 -6.53 15.51
C ASP A 87 16.54 -6.72 15.81
N TRP A 88 16.02 -7.91 15.57
CA TRP A 88 14.63 -8.26 15.86
C TRP A 88 14.40 -8.41 17.36
N VAL A 89 13.26 -7.91 17.84
CA VAL A 89 12.90 -8.00 19.26
C VAL A 89 12.49 -9.43 19.64
N GLU A 90 11.78 -10.12 18.74
CA GLU A 90 11.35 -11.51 18.97
C GLU A 90 12.36 -12.50 18.37
N TYR A 91 12.77 -13.47 19.18
CA TYR A 91 13.72 -14.51 18.79
C TYR A 91 13.25 -15.31 17.55
N LYS A 92 11.96 -15.65 17.48
CA LYS A 92 11.41 -16.37 16.32
C LYS A 92 11.57 -15.61 15.02
N THR A 93 11.42 -14.29 15.06
CA THR A 93 11.60 -13.42 13.88
C THR A 93 13.08 -13.30 13.53
N ALA A 94 13.96 -13.28 14.53
CA ALA A 94 15.41 -13.22 14.33
C ALA A 94 15.96 -14.47 13.62
N GLU A 95 15.34 -15.63 13.81
CA GLU A 95 15.75 -16.89 13.14
C GLU A 95 15.12 -17.09 11.75
N MET A 96 14.18 -16.24 11.35
CA MET A 96 13.55 -16.34 10.03
C MET A 96 14.50 -15.81 8.95
N ASP A 97 14.42 -16.43 7.76
CA ASP A 97 15.00 -15.82 6.56
C ASP A 97 14.35 -14.44 6.31
N PRO A 98 15.14 -13.35 6.26
CA PRO A 98 14.63 -12.01 6.02
C PRO A 98 13.75 -11.89 4.78
N SER A 99 13.97 -12.71 3.75
CA SER A 99 13.14 -12.74 2.54
C SER A 99 11.74 -13.33 2.75
N MET A 100 11.53 -14.05 3.86
CA MET A 100 10.27 -14.71 4.20
C MET A 100 9.41 -13.89 5.19
N ILE A 101 10.02 -12.96 5.93
CA ILE A 101 9.31 -12.20 6.97
C ILE A 101 8.09 -11.46 6.40
N GLY A 102 8.25 -10.77 5.27
CA GLY A 102 7.12 -10.08 4.64
C GLY A 102 6.00 -11.00 4.18
N LEU A 103 6.32 -12.24 3.81
CA LEU A 103 5.31 -13.24 3.45
C LEU A 103 4.57 -13.77 4.67
N GLU A 104 5.27 -13.93 5.80
CA GLU A 104 4.64 -14.33 7.06
C GLU A 104 3.70 -13.24 7.59
N ILE A 105 4.13 -11.97 7.54
CA ILE A 105 3.27 -10.83 7.86
C ILE A 105 2.03 -10.81 6.96
N ALA A 106 2.21 -10.99 5.65
CA ALA A 106 1.11 -11.01 4.70
C ALA A 106 0.13 -12.16 4.98
N LYS A 107 0.63 -13.35 5.35
CA LYS A 107 -0.19 -14.50 5.74
C LYS A 107 -1.02 -14.22 6.99
N GLN A 108 -0.42 -13.63 8.02
CA GLN A 108 -1.13 -13.26 9.23
C GLN A 108 -2.19 -12.18 8.97
N PHE A 109 -1.89 -11.21 8.12
CA PHE A 109 -2.84 -10.20 7.69
C PHE A 109 -4.02 -10.80 6.91
N HIS A 110 -3.74 -11.73 6.00
CA HIS A 110 -4.78 -12.47 5.28
C HIS A 110 -5.73 -13.17 6.23
N GLN A 111 -5.19 -13.95 7.18
CA GLN A 111 -6.00 -14.67 8.16
C GLN A 111 -6.81 -13.71 9.02
N TYR A 112 -6.19 -12.61 9.48
CA TYR A 112 -6.90 -11.59 10.26
C TYR A 112 -8.07 -10.98 9.49
N ILE A 113 -7.87 -10.63 8.21
CA ILE A 113 -8.95 -10.08 7.37
C ILE A 113 -10.10 -11.08 7.24
N GLU A 114 -9.81 -12.34 6.94
CA GLU A 114 -10.85 -13.35 6.75
C GLU A 114 -11.65 -13.56 8.02
N ASP A 115 -10.97 -13.65 9.17
CA ASP A 115 -11.61 -13.86 10.47
C ASP A 115 -12.40 -12.62 10.93
N TYR A 116 -11.81 -11.42 10.83
CA TYR A 116 -12.39 -10.18 11.34
C TYR A 116 -13.52 -9.65 10.45
N MET A 117 -13.36 -9.74 9.13
CA MET A 117 -14.31 -9.19 8.16
C MET A 117 -15.35 -10.21 7.69
N ASP A 118 -15.22 -11.48 8.06
CA ASP A 118 -16.08 -12.58 7.57
C ASP A 118 -16.20 -12.55 6.03
N CYS A 119 -15.07 -12.60 5.36
CA CYS A 119 -14.98 -12.49 3.90
C CYS A 119 -13.87 -13.39 3.34
N LYS A 120 -13.90 -13.64 2.04
CA LYS A 120 -12.78 -14.25 1.33
C LYS A 120 -11.77 -13.18 0.96
N CYS A 121 -10.49 -13.46 1.12
CA CYS A 121 -9.42 -12.55 0.82
C CYS A 121 -8.43 -13.14 -0.19
N GLU A 122 -8.05 -12.36 -1.19
CA GLU A 122 -6.96 -12.67 -2.11
C GLU A 122 -5.86 -11.61 -1.94
N LEU A 123 -4.60 -12.02 -1.81
CA LEU A 123 -3.48 -11.10 -1.69
C LEU A 123 -2.74 -10.93 -3.02
N ILE A 124 -2.39 -9.69 -3.31
CA ILE A 124 -1.37 -9.34 -4.30
C ILE A 124 -0.16 -8.84 -3.52
N ILE A 125 0.99 -9.52 -3.70
CA ILE A 125 2.22 -9.19 -2.99
C ILE A 125 3.27 -8.73 -4.00
N LEU A 126 3.69 -7.48 -3.84
CA LEU A 126 4.75 -6.87 -4.64
C LEU A 126 6.02 -6.78 -3.80
N LYS A 127 7.16 -7.16 -4.37
CA LYS A 127 8.46 -7.11 -3.69
C LYS A 127 9.32 -6.00 -4.29
N SER A 128 9.97 -5.22 -3.42
CA SER A 128 10.92 -4.16 -3.81
C SER A 128 12.14 -4.19 -2.90
N HIS A 129 12.95 -5.24 -3.02
CA HIS A 129 14.13 -5.42 -2.18
C HIS A 129 15.32 -4.64 -2.73
N ARG A 130 16.13 -4.12 -1.82
CA ARG A 130 17.44 -3.54 -2.05
C ARG A 130 18.48 -4.25 -1.17
N ALA A 131 19.77 -3.98 -1.40
CA ALA A 131 20.86 -4.65 -0.67
C ALA A 131 20.71 -4.61 0.86
N HIS A 132 20.27 -3.46 1.41
CA HIS A 132 20.16 -3.24 2.87
C HIS A 132 18.72 -2.93 3.30
N LYS A 133 17.72 -3.32 2.50
CA LYS A 133 16.33 -3.03 2.78
C LYS A 133 15.44 -4.10 2.15
N LYS A 134 14.58 -4.66 2.95
CA LYS A 134 13.51 -5.52 2.49
C LYS A 134 12.20 -4.73 2.48
N SER A 135 11.43 -4.86 1.41
CA SER A 135 10.14 -4.15 1.27
C SER A 135 9.14 -4.99 0.50
N TRP A 136 7.91 -5.00 0.97
CA TRP A 136 6.75 -5.59 0.30
C TRP A 136 5.57 -4.64 0.38
N HIS A 137 4.84 -4.55 -0.71
CA HIS A 137 3.50 -3.97 -0.71
C HIS A 137 2.50 -5.10 -0.85
N VAL A 138 1.60 -5.22 0.10
CA VAL A 138 0.55 -6.23 0.13
C VAL A 138 -0.78 -5.53 -0.11
N ILE A 139 -1.54 -5.99 -1.10
CA ILE A 139 -2.87 -5.46 -1.42
C ILE A 139 -3.86 -6.59 -1.24
N ALA A 140 -4.88 -6.38 -0.41
CA ALA A 140 -5.92 -7.33 -0.13
C ALA A 140 -7.18 -7.03 -0.95
N LYS A 141 -7.59 -8.01 -1.77
CA LYS A 141 -8.90 -8.04 -2.42
C LYS A 141 -9.84 -8.86 -1.57
N MET A 142 -10.89 -8.25 -1.06
CA MET A 142 -11.86 -8.88 -0.18
C MET A 142 -13.17 -9.07 -0.90
N PHE A 143 -13.78 -10.23 -0.73
CA PHE A 143 -15.04 -10.57 -1.39
C PHE A 143 -16.06 -11.07 -0.36
N ARG A 144 -17.23 -10.46 -0.35
CA ARG A 144 -18.37 -10.92 0.43
C ARG A 144 -19.53 -11.21 -0.52
N ASN A 145 -20.04 -12.45 -0.49
CA ASN A 145 -21.09 -12.90 -1.41
C ASN A 145 -20.76 -12.68 -2.91
N GLY A 146 -19.49 -12.86 -3.28
CA GLY A 146 -19.03 -12.67 -4.66
C GLY A 146 -18.84 -11.22 -5.10
N VAL A 147 -19.10 -10.24 -4.22
CA VAL A 147 -18.89 -8.82 -4.49
C VAL A 147 -17.62 -8.34 -3.82
N GLU A 148 -16.76 -7.62 -4.57
CA GLU A 148 -15.55 -7.03 -4.00
C GLU A 148 -15.90 -5.93 -2.99
N TYR A 149 -15.38 -6.07 -1.78
CA TYR A 149 -15.51 -5.07 -0.71
C TYR A 149 -14.35 -4.08 -0.79
N LEU A 150 -14.69 -2.80 -0.78
CA LEU A 150 -13.72 -1.70 -0.76
C LEU A 150 -13.98 -0.82 0.46
N PHE A 151 -12.91 -0.38 1.11
CA PHE A 151 -12.99 0.64 2.16
C PHE A 151 -13.31 2.00 1.53
N ARG A 152 -14.01 2.83 2.26
CA ARG A 152 -14.36 4.19 1.81
C ARG A 152 -13.11 5.02 1.48
N ASP A 153 -12.07 4.90 2.32
CA ASP A 153 -10.83 5.67 2.21
C ASP A 153 -9.69 5.00 2.99
N SER A 154 -8.49 5.55 2.92
CA SER A 154 -7.31 5.06 3.63
C SER A 154 -7.42 5.13 5.16
N LEU A 155 -8.27 6.02 5.71
CA LEU A 155 -8.51 6.06 7.16
C LEU A 155 -9.34 4.87 7.63
N ALA A 156 -10.30 4.43 6.82
CA ALA A 156 -11.05 3.22 7.13
C ALA A 156 -10.13 1.98 7.06
N VAL A 157 -9.12 1.97 6.19
CA VAL A 157 -8.05 0.96 6.19
C VAL A 157 -7.20 1.07 7.46
N LEU A 158 -6.83 2.30 7.87
CA LEU A 158 -6.09 2.51 9.12
C LEU A 158 -6.83 1.92 10.31
N THR A 159 -8.14 2.11 10.42
CA THR A 159 -8.94 1.52 11.50
C THR A 159 -8.84 -0.01 11.54
N LEU A 160 -8.85 -0.67 10.37
CA LEU A 160 -8.62 -2.12 10.30
C LEU A 160 -7.21 -2.48 10.81
N ILE A 161 -6.19 -1.72 10.40
CA ILE A 161 -4.81 -1.96 10.80
C ILE A 161 -4.62 -1.73 12.31
N GLU A 162 -5.20 -0.66 12.86
CA GLU A 162 -5.16 -0.39 14.30
C GLU A 162 -5.83 -1.49 15.11
N ALA A 163 -6.97 -2.02 14.64
CA ALA A 163 -7.63 -3.16 15.27
C ALA A 163 -6.73 -4.41 15.22
N TRP A 164 -6.05 -4.66 14.11
CA TRP A 164 -5.10 -5.76 14.00
C TRP A 164 -3.88 -5.58 14.93
N PHE A 165 -3.34 -4.35 15.05
CA PHE A 165 -2.27 -4.05 16.01
C PHE A 165 -2.72 -4.30 17.46
N ALA A 166 -3.97 -3.99 17.81
CA ALA A 166 -4.52 -4.21 19.13
C ALA A 166 -4.62 -5.70 19.52
N ASP A 167 -4.67 -6.60 18.54
CA ASP A 167 -4.62 -8.06 18.74
C ASP A 167 -3.25 -8.54 19.29
N GLY A 168 -2.22 -7.68 19.28
CA GLY A 168 -0.90 -7.93 19.85
C GLY A 168 0.02 -8.84 19.04
N LYS A 169 -0.49 -9.58 18.04
CA LYS A 169 0.30 -10.51 17.21
C LYS A 169 1.35 -9.80 16.35
N VAL A 170 1.05 -8.58 15.94
CA VAL A 170 1.90 -7.76 15.08
C VAL A 170 3.18 -7.30 15.78
N ALA A 171 3.20 -7.25 17.10
CA ALA A 171 4.38 -6.87 17.89
C ALA A 171 5.57 -7.83 17.70
N SER A 172 5.33 -9.06 17.22
CA SER A 172 6.39 -10.03 16.91
C SER A 172 7.32 -9.58 15.77
N PHE A 173 6.93 -8.57 14.99
CA PHE A 173 7.72 -8.01 13.89
C PHE A 173 8.36 -6.66 14.22
N ASP A 174 8.58 -6.41 15.51
CA ASP A 174 9.33 -5.25 15.96
C ASP A 174 10.83 -5.48 15.87
N TYR A 175 11.55 -4.44 15.50
CA TYR A 175 13.02 -4.42 15.43
C TYR A 175 13.61 -3.12 16.00
N MET A 176 14.90 -3.15 16.32
CA MET A 176 15.63 -1.98 16.80
C MET A 176 16.34 -1.28 15.65
N GLU A 177 16.19 0.02 15.56
CA GLU A 177 16.95 0.89 14.67
C GLU A 177 17.49 2.07 15.45
N SER A 178 18.81 2.10 15.68
CA SER A 178 19.48 3.19 16.42
C SER A 178 18.75 3.52 17.74
N ASP A 179 18.61 2.56 18.62
CA ASP A 179 17.94 2.64 19.94
C ASP A 179 16.42 2.93 19.91
N ARG A 180 15.81 2.91 18.72
CA ARG A 180 14.35 3.08 18.56
C ARG A 180 13.72 1.77 18.15
N ARG A 181 12.68 1.39 18.88
CA ARG A 181 11.81 0.28 18.50
C ARG A 181 10.93 0.71 17.33
N LYS A 182 10.93 -0.08 16.28
CA LYS A 182 10.12 0.09 15.08
C LYS A 182 9.41 -1.21 14.77
N ASN A 183 8.29 -1.12 14.10
CA ASN A 183 7.61 -2.28 13.53
C ASN A 183 7.89 -2.37 12.03
N ALA A 184 7.98 -3.59 11.49
CA ALA A 184 8.19 -3.80 10.06
C ALA A 184 7.00 -3.33 9.21
N ILE A 185 5.81 -3.14 9.79
CA ILE A 185 4.64 -2.60 9.11
C ILE A 185 4.67 -1.07 9.26
N ASP A 186 4.85 -0.36 8.14
CA ASP A 186 4.82 1.11 8.14
C ASP A 186 3.37 1.62 8.15
N ASN A 187 2.88 1.97 9.34
CA ASN A 187 1.54 2.55 9.48
C ASN A 187 1.45 4.01 9.03
N SER A 188 2.59 4.66 8.74
CA SER A 188 2.63 6.05 8.29
C SER A 188 2.03 6.27 6.90
N VAL A 189 1.77 5.20 6.15
CA VAL A 189 1.17 5.26 4.80
C VAL A 189 -0.33 5.52 4.83
N TYR A 190 -1.01 5.36 5.98
CA TYR A 190 -2.47 5.52 6.10
C TYR A 190 -2.94 6.94 6.45
N PHE A 191 -2.05 7.90 6.58
CA PHE A 191 -2.44 9.28 6.85
C PHE A 191 -3.12 9.94 5.65
N ARG A 192 -4.09 10.81 5.95
CA ARG A 192 -4.99 11.50 5.00
C ARG A 192 -4.35 12.14 3.77
N HIS A 193 -3.03 12.30 3.74
CA HIS A 193 -2.30 13.05 2.72
C HIS A 193 -1.13 12.28 2.11
N LYS A 194 -0.97 11.02 2.44
CA LYS A 194 0.09 10.21 1.85
C LYS A 194 -0.46 9.34 0.73
N LEU A 195 0.31 9.27 -0.31
CA LEU A 195 0.09 8.36 -1.43
C LEU A 195 0.59 6.98 -1.01
N PHE A 196 -0.20 5.95 -1.26
CA PHE A 196 0.32 4.60 -1.26
C PHE A 196 1.33 4.49 -2.40
N ARG A 197 2.55 4.11 -2.09
CA ARG A 197 3.66 4.00 -3.04
C ARG A 197 3.72 2.61 -3.64
#